data_232eddacaf22f58e3968ccee072d1c96
#
_entry.id   232eddacaf22f58e3968ccee072d1c96
#
_cell.length_a   1.000
_cell.length_b   1.000
_cell.length_c   1.000
_cell.angle_alpha   90.00
_cell.angle_beta   90.00
_cell.angle_gamma   90.00
#
_symmetry.space_group_name_H-M   'P 1'
#
loop_
_entity.id
_entity.type
_entity.pdbx_description
1 polymer ?
#
loop_
_entity_poly.entity_id
_entity_poly.type
_entity_poly.pdbx_seq_one_letter_code
_entity_poly.pdbx_strand_id
1 'polypeptide(L)'
;MKNKNQKRIRNRAWAWIVAAGLTIGSLTGCGSQTVEQTAQDEKTDGEVTITIWHDKEDAVTQVLEEEFTQLEPQIHVVLEKKSDLTEALKMVGNDPKAAPDMYFFAHDKIGVYAEMGILSPVTDIIPAEELDAYMDNTIEAATYKGTVYQLPIYYETLLFMYNRLYMKDEEVPATTEELYAYMQENTRGGHYGFVEQHSTPYYAAMDSEAIS
;
A
#
# COMPACT_ATOMS: atom_id res chain seq x y z
N MET A 1 -22.62 5.02 -15.33
CA MET A 1 -23.34 5.50 -14.13
C MET A 1 -22.29 5.73 -13.07
N LYS A 2 -21.94 6.98 -12.76
CA LYS A 2 -20.97 7.30 -11.69
C LYS A 2 -21.62 6.97 -10.34
N ASN A 3 -20.96 6.08 -9.60
CA ASN A 3 -21.47 5.55 -8.34
C ASN A 3 -21.53 6.65 -7.28
N LYS A 4 -22.72 6.94 -6.76
CA LYS A 4 -22.95 7.94 -5.70
C LYS A 4 -22.15 7.61 -4.40
N ASN A 5 -21.76 6.35 -4.21
CA ASN A 5 -21.01 5.92 -3.04
C ASN A 5 -19.55 6.40 -3.04
N GLN A 6 -18.89 6.46 -4.21
CA GLN A 6 -17.52 6.99 -4.29
C GLN A 6 -17.40 8.46 -3.82
N LYS A 7 -18.41 9.29 -4.11
CA LYS A 7 -18.42 10.68 -3.62
C LYS A 7 -18.60 10.80 -2.10
N ARG A 8 -19.28 9.82 -1.50
CA ARG A 8 -19.57 9.83 -0.06
C ARG A 8 -18.38 9.43 0.80
N ILE A 9 -17.60 8.44 0.32
CA ILE A 9 -16.35 7.99 0.94
C ILE A 9 -15.31 9.12 0.89
N ARG A 10 -15.17 9.76 -0.26
CA ARG A 10 -14.20 10.86 -0.48
C ARG A 10 -14.38 12.07 0.46
N ASN A 11 -15.62 12.36 0.88
CA ASN A 11 -15.90 13.51 1.73
C ASN A 11 -15.87 13.22 3.24
N ARG A 12 -15.79 11.94 3.66
CA ARG A 12 -15.85 11.58 5.09
C ARG A 12 -14.49 11.23 5.66
N ALA A 13 -13.66 10.52 4.92
CA ALA A 13 -12.34 10.12 5.37
C ALA A 13 -11.41 11.31 5.71
N TRP A 14 -11.61 12.45 5.08
CA TRP A 14 -10.74 13.63 5.22
C TRP A 14 -11.19 14.63 6.30
N ALA A 15 -12.45 14.57 6.73
CA ALA A 15 -12.98 15.52 7.70
C ALA A 15 -12.39 15.37 9.11
N TRP A 16 -11.76 14.24 9.42
CA TRP A 16 -11.31 13.93 10.79
C TRP A 16 -9.84 14.24 11.06
N ILE A 17 -9.01 14.41 10.05
CA ILE A 17 -7.59 14.76 10.20
C ILE A 17 -7.41 16.16 10.82
N VAL A 18 -8.40 17.03 10.68
CA VAL A 18 -8.33 18.43 11.14
C VAL A 18 -8.78 18.64 12.61
N ALA A 19 -9.49 17.67 13.23
CA ALA A 19 -10.13 17.85 14.53
C ALA A 19 -9.27 17.47 15.76
N ALA A 20 -8.12 16.83 15.60
CA ALA A 20 -7.32 16.32 16.73
C ALA A 20 -6.30 17.32 17.32
N GLY A 21 -6.26 18.55 16.87
CA GLY A 21 -5.21 19.54 17.16
C GLY A 21 -5.46 20.58 18.25
N LEU A 22 -6.51 20.52 19.06
CA LEU A 22 -6.81 21.59 20.04
C LEU A 22 -7.30 21.04 21.38
N THR A 23 -6.40 20.73 22.33
CA THR A 23 -6.53 21.03 23.78
C THR A 23 -5.26 20.65 24.53
N ILE A 24 -4.38 21.58 24.86
CA ILE A 24 -3.49 21.48 26.01
C ILE A 24 -3.56 22.79 26.78
N GLY A 25 -4.21 22.71 27.93
CA GLY A 25 -4.31 23.76 28.91
C GLY A 25 -3.05 23.88 29.77
N SER A 26 -2.73 25.10 30.11
CA SER A 26 -1.64 25.56 30.97
C SER A 26 -1.76 25.11 32.43
N LEU A 27 -0.63 24.60 32.97
CA LEU A 27 -0.37 24.58 34.41
C LEU A 27 1.05 25.04 34.70
N THR A 28 1.16 26.15 35.38
CA THR A 28 2.36 26.78 35.90
C THR A 28 2.88 26.05 37.14
N GLY A 29 4.18 25.74 37.21
CA GLY A 29 4.87 25.26 38.41
C GLY A 29 6.38 25.45 38.29
N CYS A 30 6.95 26.24 39.19
CA CYS A 30 8.37 26.63 39.31
C CYS A 30 9.34 25.53 39.68
N GLY A 31 10.55 25.54 39.09
CA GLY A 31 11.77 25.19 39.80
C GLY A 31 12.71 24.19 39.12
N SER A 32 13.92 24.66 38.83
CA SER A 32 15.22 23.99 38.59
C SER A 32 15.68 23.83 37.17
N GLN A 33 16.79 24.50 36.87
CA GLN A 33 17.52 24.55 35.62
C GLN A 33 18.04 23.18 35.19
N THR A 34 17.55 22.71 34.07
CA THR A 34 18.21 21.73 33.23
C THR A 34 18.13 22.28 31.82
N VAL A 35 19.22 22.22 31.09
CA VAL A 35 19.36 22.76 29.75
C VAL A 35 18.35 22.06 28.83
N GLU A 36 17.21 22.69 28.63
CA GLU A 36 16.24 22.31 27.61
C GLU A 36 16.78 22.77 26.26
N GLN A 37 17.19 21.77 25.48
CA GLN A 37 17.29 21.91 24.04
C GLN A 37 15.84 21.98 23.53
N THR A 38 15.31 23.20 23.46
CA THR A 38 14.03 23.48 22.81
C THR A 38 14.15 23.12 21.34
N ALA A 39 13.58 21.96 20.97
CA ALA A 39 13.05 21.79 19.63
C ALA A 39 11.98 22.87 19.47
N GLN A 40 12.30 23.95 18.79
CA GLN A 40 11.31 24.92 18.33
C GLN A 40 10.46 24.21 17.28
N ASP A 41 9.29 23.71 17.70
CA ASP A 41 8.14 23.58 16.83
C ASP A 41 7.78 25.00 16.38
N GLU A 42 8.39 25.46 15.30
CA GLU A 42 7.84 26.56 14.52
C GLU A 42 6.49 26.07 13.97
N LYS A 43 5.41 26.40 14.69
CA LYS A 43 4.07 26.44 14.12
C LYS A 43 4.09 27.52 13.04
N THR A 44 4.53 27.16 11.85
CA THR A 44 4.14 27.86 10.63
C THR A 44 2.66 27.63 10.42
N ASP A 45 1.97 28.72 10.25
CA ASP A 45 0.52 28.83 10.09
C ASP A 45 0.06 27.93 8.93
N GLY A 46 -0.45 26.73 9.25
CA GLY A 46 -1.43 26.02 8.42
C GLY A 46 -0.96 25.08 7.33
N GLU A 47 0.28 25.06 6.87
CA GLU A 47 0.72 24.16 5.79
C GLU A 47 1.36 22.87 6.34
N VAL A 48 0.73 21.73 6.04
CA VAL A 48 1.22 20.39 6.43
C VAL A 48 1.90 19.76 5.22
N THR A 49 3.14 19.30 5.37
CA THR A 49 3.82 18.51 4.35
C THR A 49 3.73 17.03 4.70
N ILE A 50 3.34 16.20 3.72
CA ILE A 50 3.32 14.74 3.81
C ILE A 50 4.24 14.17 2.75
N THR A 51 5.25 13.43 3.17
CA THR A 51 6.18 12.73 2.28
C THR A 51 5.74 11.29 2.06
N ILE A 52 5.56 10.92 0.79
CA ILE A 52 5.13 9.57 0.39
C ILE A 52 6.22 8.96 -0.49
N TRP A 53 6.76 7.81 -0.08
CA TRP A 53 7.68 7.06 -0.91
C TRP A 53 6.95 6.06 -1.80
N HIS A 54 7.43 5.90 -3.03
CA HIS A 54 6.82 5.03 -4.02
C HIS A 54 7.83 4.46 -5.02
N ASP A 55 7.39 3.44 -5.76
CA ASP A 55 8.08 2.83 -6.90
C ASP A 55 7.30 3.02 -8.23
N LYS A 56 6.26 3.86 -8.23
CA LYS A 56 5.31 4.00 -9.34
C LYS A 56 5.91 4.81 -10.49
N GLU A 57 5.31 4.63 -11.67
CA GLU A 57 5.66 5.42 -12.84
C GLU A 57 5.24 6.88 -12.70
N ASP A 58 6.00 7.79 -13.30
CA ASP A 58 5.83 9.24 -13.14
C ASP A 58 4.44 9.72 -13.59
N ALA A 59 3.83 9.07 -14.59
CA ALA A 59 2.47 9.39 -15.02
C ALA A 59 1.40 9.15 -13.94
N VAL A 60 1.61 8.17 -13.05
CA VAL A 60 0.71 7.87 -11.94
C VAL A 60 0.86 8.91 -10.84
N THR A 61 2.11 9.26 -10.51
CA THR A 61 2.40 10.21 -9.44
C THR A 61 1.98 11.62 -9.79
N GLN A 62 2.13 12.04 -11.03
CA GLN A 62 1.64 13.33 -11.50
C GLN A 62 0.12 13.48 -11.31
N VAL A 63 -0.66 12.47 -11.63
CA VAL A 63 -2.12 12.48 -11.41
C VAL A 63 -2.45 12.56 -9.92
N LEU A 64 -1.71 11.84 -9.06
CA LEU A 64 -1.90 11.88 -7.61
C LEU A 64 -1.60 13.27 -7.05
N GLU A 65 -0.51 13.90 -7.44
CA GLU A 65 -0.15 15.26 -7.00
C GLU A 65 -1.20 16.29 -7.41
N GLU A 66 -1.68 16.23 -8.65
CA GLU A 66 -2.72 17.11 -9.16
C GLU A 66 -4.03 16.97 -8.37
N GLU A 67 -4.49 15.72 -8.12
CA GLU A 67 -5.70 15.45 -7.36
C GLU A 67 -5.59 15.86 -5.89
N PHE A 68 -4.45 15.59 -5.23
CA PHE A 68 -4.23 16.02 -3.85
C PHE A 68 -4.25 17.54 -3.72
N THR A 69 -3.56 18.26 -4.61
CA THR A 69 -3.52 19.73 -4.60
C THR A 69 -4.91 20.34 -4.79
N GLN A 70 -5.79 19.69 -5.58
CA GLN A 70 -7.14 20.17 -5.80
C GLN A 70 -8.08 19.88 -4.62
N LEU A 71 -7.89 18.75 -3.94
CA LEU A 71 -8.77 18.29 -2.86
C LEU A 71 -8.44 18.97 -1.52
N GLU A 72 -7.15 19.10 -1.23
CA GLU A 72 -6.66 19.60 0.06
C GLU A 72 -5.49 20.57 -0.16
N PRO A 73 -5.75 21.83 -0.59
CA PRO A 73 -4.71 22.81 -0.94
C PRO A 73 -3.78 23.18 0.22
N GLN A 74 -4.20 22.95 1.46
CA GLN A 74 -3.41 23.21 2.67
C GLN A 74 -2.43 22.06 3.00
N ILE A 75 -2.49 20.93 2.29
CA ILE A 75 -1.59 19.81 2.46
C ILE A 75 -0.64 19.76 1.27
N HIS A 76 0.65 19.95 1.54
CA HIS A 76 1.70 19.78 0.53
C HIS A 76 2.13 18.32 0.51
N VAL A 77 1.85 17.60 -0.58
CA VAL A 77 2.27 16.21 -0.76
C VAL A 77 3.55 16.16 -1.58
N VAL A 78 4.56 15.50 -1.03
CA VAL A 78 5.84 15.24 -1.70
C VAL A 78 5.91 13.77 -2.06
N LEU A 79 5.89 13.44 -3.36
CA LEU A 79 6.05 12.08 -3.87
C LEU A 79 7.51 11.81 -4.21
N GLU A 80 8.14 10.88 -3.48
CA GLU A 80 9.54 10.53 -3.69
C GLU A 80 9.69 9.12 -4.24
N LYS A 81 10.22 9.02 -5.47
CA LYS A 81 10.51 7.72 -6.09
C LYS A 81 11.75 7.08 -5.49
N LYS A 82 11.64 5.81 -5.09
CA LYS A 82 12.76 4.99 -4.60
C LYS A 82 12.97 3.81 -5.54
N SER A 83 14.20 3.60 -5.96
CA SER A 83 14.57 2.46 -6.83
C SER A 83 14.54 1.12 -6.09
N ASP A 84 14.78 1.12 -4.79
CA ASP A 84 14.65 -0.02 -3.89
C ASP A 84 13.96 0.45 -2.60
N LEU A 85 12.63 0.47 -2.66
CA LEU A 85 11.79 0.91 -1.56
C LEU A 85 11.94 -0.01 -0.34
N THR A 86 12.10 -1.32 -0.57
CA THR A 86 12.27 -2.31 0.50
C THR A 86 13.50 -2.02 1.35
N GLU A 87 14.66 -1.85 0.71
CA GLU A 87 15.90 -1.59 1.43
C GLU A 87 15.91 -0.18 2.04
N ALA A 88 15.37 0.81 1.35
CA ALA A 88 15.25 2.16 1.89
C ALA A 88 14.43 2.19 3.20
N LEU A 89 13.27 1.53 3.23
CA LEU A 89 12.43 1.43 4.44
C LEU A 89 13.11 0.66 5.57
N LYS A 90 13.81 -0.44 5.28
CA LYS A 90 14.56 -1.17 6.31
C LYS A 90 15.67 -0.33 6.95
N MET A 91 16.29 0.55 6.18
CA MET A 91 17.39 1.38 6.68
C MET A 91 16.91 2.51 7.59
N VAL A 92 15.81 3.17 7.26
CA VAL A 92 15.40 4.41 7.92
C VAL A 92 13.96 4.43 8.43
N GLY A 93 13.18 3.37 8.21
CA GLY A 93 11.75 3.35 8.53
C GLY A 93 11.40 3.61 10.01
N ASN A 94 12.36 3.40 10.92
CA ASN A 94 12.23 3.72 12.35
C ASN A 94 12.87 5.06 12.76
N ASP A 95 13.42 5.82 11.80
CA ASP A 95 13.96 7.15 12.08
C ASP A 95 12.92 8.22 11.69
N PRO A 96 12.28 8.89 12.67
CA PRO A 96 11.22 9.86 12.40
C PRO A 96 11.70 11.12 11.63
N LYS A 97 13.03 11.27 11.43
CA LYS A 97 13.60 12.37 10.65
C LYS A 97 13.93 11.98 9.21
N ALA A 98 14.04 10.70 8.91
CA ALA A 98 14.46 10.19 7.62
C ALA A 98 13.44 9.27 6.95
N ALA A 99 12.48 8.73 7.73
CA ALA A 99 11.38 7.93 7.21
C ALA A 99 10.34 8.81 6.50
N PRO A 100 9.62 8.28 5.50
CA PRO A 100 8.45 8.93 4.95
C PRO A 100 7.26 8.85 5.93
N ASP A 101 6.29 9.74 5.77
CA ASP A 101 5.01 9.64 6.49
C ASP A 101 4.16 8.49 5.99
N MET A 102 4.24 8.20 4.69
CA MET A 102 3.52 7.13 4.02
C MET A 102 4.36 6.49 2.91
N TYR A 103 3.95 5.31 2.44
CA TYR A 103 4.53 4.71 1.24
C TYR A 103 3.54 3.81 0.51
N PHE A 104 3.72 3.67 -0.81
CA PHE A 104 2.96 2.74 -1.64
C PHE A 104 3.73 1.45 -1.83
N PHE A 105 3.18 0.34 -1.39
CA PHE A 105 3.84 -0.96 -1.52
C PHE A 105 2.84 -2.12 -1.57
N ALA A 106 3.30 -3.26 -2.08
CA ALA A 106 2.54 -4.50 -2.04
C ALA A 106 2.43 -5.04 -0.60
N HIS A 107 1.37 -5.78 -0.29
CA HIS A 107 1.08 -6.30 1.05
C HIS A 107 2.03 -7.43 1.51
N ASP A 108 2.80 -8.03 0.60
CA ASP A 108 3.67 -9.19 0.87
C ASP A 108 4.76 -8.95 1.93
N LYS A 109 5.07 -7.70 2.26
CA LYS A 109 6.04 -7.30 3.29
C LYS A 109 5.42 -6.79 4.59
N ILE A 110 4.09 -6.76 4.70
CA ILE A 110 3.39 -6.16 5.85
C ILE A 110 3.86 -6.77 7.18
N GLY A 111 3.99 -8.10 7.25
CA GLY A 111 4.43 -8.79 8.45
C GLY A 111 5.85 -8.39 8.88
N VAL A 112 6.77 -8.28 7.91
CA VAL A 112 8.16 -7.88 8.19
C VAL A 112 8.21 -6.46 8.74
N TYR A 113 7.52 -5.51 8.11
CA TYR A 113 7.55 -4.11 8.53
C TYR A 113 6.79 -3.85 9.82
N ALA A 114 5.71 -4.59 10.08
CA ALA A 114 5.01 -4.56 11.35
C ALA A 114 5.91 -5.08 12.50
N GLU A 115 6.61 -6.21 12.32
CA GLU A 115 7.56 -6.73 13.31
C GLU A 115 8.76 -5.82 13.53
N MET A 116 9.19 -5.07 12.52
CA MET A 116 10.24 -4.06 12.66
C MET A 116 9.75 -2.78 13.33
N GLY A 117 8.45 -2.61 13.57
CA GLY A 117 7.86 -1.39 14.14
C GLY A 117 7.87 -0.19 13.20
N ILE A 118 7.98 -0.43 11.87
CA ILE A 118 7.93 0.63 10.85
C ILE A 118 6.50 1.08 10.60
N LEU A 119 5.51 0.18 10.77
CA LEU A 119 4.10 0.44 10.50
C LEU A 119 3.35 0.77 11.78
N SER A 120 2.50 1.79 11.72
CA SER A 120 1.48 2.04 12.73
C SER A 120 0.16 1.38 12.33
N PRO A 121 -0.66 0.91 13.30
CA PRO A 121 -2.01 0.44 13.00
C PRO A 121 -2.82 1.52 12.27
N VAL A 122 -3.54 1.14 11.22
CA VAL A 122 -4.40 2.07 10.47
C VAL A 122 -5.49 2.66 11.36
N THR A 123 -5.98 1.89 12.32
CA THR A 123 -7.01 2.32 13.29
C THR A 123 -6.53 3.39 14.27
N ASP A 124 -5.23 3.66 14.36
CA ASP A 124 -4.69 4.81 15.12
C ASP A 124 -4.87 6.13 14.36
N ILE A 125 -5.16 6.06 13.05
CA ILE A 125 -5.25 7.20 12.15
C ILE A 125 -6.69 7.44 11.70
N ILE A 126 -7.44 6.37 11.39
CA ILE A 126 -8.84 6.44 10.94
C ILE A 126 -9.74 5.56 11.82
N PRO A 127 -11.02 5.92 11.98
CA PRO A 127 -12.01 5.08 12.66
C PRO A 127 -12.15 3.71 12.00
N ALA A 128 -12.29 2.65 12.82
CA ALA A 128 -12.36 1.27 12.32
C ALA A 128 -13.55 1.05 11.34
N GLU A 129 -14.65 1.76 11.53
CA GLU A 129 -15.83 1.70 10.67
C GLU A 129 -15.60 2.21 9.24
N GLU A 130 -14.55 2.99 8.99
CA GLU A 130 -14.18 3.40 7.63
C GLU A 130 -13.57 2.24 6.82
N LEU A 131 -13.10 1.19 7.48
CA LEU A 131 -12.60 -0.02 6.83
C LEU A 131 -13.71 -0.83 6.15
N ASP A 132 -14.95 -0.69 6.59
CA ASP A 132 -16.14 -1.33 5.98
C ASP A 132 -16.40 -0.85 4.54
N ALA A 133 -15.74 0.23 4.12
CA ALA A 133 -15.82 0.72 2.74
C ALA A 133 -14.96 -0.07 1.74
N TYR A 134 -14.05 -0.88 2.23
CA TYR A 134 -13.14 -1.70 1.43
C TYR A 134 -13.71 -3.11 1.22
N MET A 135 -13.15 -3.85 0.27
CA MET A 135 -13.49 -5.26 0.07
C MET A 135 -12.83 -6.11 1.17
N ASP A 136 -13.58 -7.06 1.73
CA ASP A 136 -13.13 -7.89 2.86
C ASP A 136 -11.77 -8.56 2.59
N ASN A 137 -11.58 -9.16 1.42
CA ASN A 137 -10.33 -9.82 1.05
C ASN A 137 -9.14 -8.85 0.94
N THR A 138 -9.36 -7.57 0.63
CA THR A 138 -8.28 -6.57 0.59
C THR A 138 -7.89 -6.10 1.99
N ILE A 139 -8.84 -6.05 2.92
CA ILE A 139 -8.56 -5.79 4.35
C ILE A 139 -7.88 -6.99 4.98
N GLU A 140 -8.28 -8.22 4.64
CA GLU A 140 -7.59 -9.43 5.09
C GLU A 140 -6.13 -9.42 4.66
N ALA A 141 -5.83 -9.12 3.39
CA ALA A 141 -4.48 -8.98 2.87
C ALA A 141 -3.68 -7.84 3.52
N ALA A 142 -4.36 -6.79 3.99
CA ALA A 142 -3.76 -5.66 4.70
C ALA A 142 -3.60 -5.89 6.22
N THR A 143 -3.97 -7.09 6.71
CA THR A 143 -4.00 -7.45 8.13
C THR A 143 -2.83 -8.36 8.49
N TYR A 144 -2.13 -8.05 9.57
CA TYR A 144 -1.11 -8.91 10.16
C TYR A 144 -1.39 -9.10 11.66
N LYS A 145 -1.47 -10.36 12.11
CA LYS A 145 -1.79 -10.73 13.51
C LYS A 145 -3.03 -10.02 14.07
N GLY A 146 -4.06 -9.88 13.22
CA GLY A 146 -5.34 -9.26 13.60
C GLY A 146 -5.34 -7.73 13.62
N THR A 147 -4.27 -7.07 13.16
CA THR A 147 -4.16 -5.62 13.08
C THR A 147 -4.01 -5.19 11.62
N VAL A 148 -4.82 -4.22 11.20
CA VAL A 148 -4.74 -3.63 9.85
C VAL A 148 -3.64 -2.59 9.82
N TYR A 149 -2.67 -2.74 8.90
CA TYR A 149 -1.51 -1.85 8.76
C TYR A 149 -1.46 -1.08 7.44
N GLN A 150 -2.30 -1.43 6.48
CA GLN A 150 -2.33 -0.77 5.17
C GLN A 150 -3.77 -0.43 4.76
N LEU A 151 -3.92 0.60 3.93
CA LEU A 151 -5.16 0.89 3.23
C LEU A 151 -5.04 0.43 1.77
N PRO A 152 -5.92 -0.46 1.29
CA PRO A 152 -5.90 -0.92 -0.08
C PRO A 152 -6.21 0.21 -1.07
N ILE A 153 -5.35 0.45 -2.05
CA ILE A 153 -5.58 1.41 -3.14
C ILE A 153 -6.16 0.69 -4.35
N TYR A 154 -5.58 -0.45 -4.70
CA TYR A 154 -6.02 -1.38 -5.74
C TYR A 154 -5.54 -2.78 -5.38
N TYR A 155 -6.06 -3.78 -6.06
CA TYR A 155 -5.55 -5.15 -5.97
C TYR A 155 -5.23 -5.68 -7.36
N GLU A 156 -4.29 -6.61 -7.39
CA GLU A 156 -3.86 -7.34 -8.57
C GLU A 156 -4.07 -8.84 -8.33
N THR A 157 -4.25 -9.61 -9.39
CA THR A 157 -4.33 -11.06 -9.32
C THR A 157 -3.62 -11.68 -10.52
N LEU A 158 -3.15 -12.90 -10.37
CA LEU A 158 -2.66 -13.69 -11.49
C LEU A 158 -3.85 -14.21 -12.29
N LEU A 159 -3.68 -14.24 -13.60
CA LEU A 159 -4.66 -14.75 -14.53
C LEU A 159 -4.02 -15.82 -15.41
N PHE A 160 -4.69 -16.97 -15.53
CA PHE A 160 -4.37 -17.91 -16.59
C PHE A 160 -4.94 -17.38 -17.90
N MET A 161 -4.04 -17.00 -18.83
CA MET A 161 -4.41 -16.50 -20.15
C MET A 161 -4.06 -17.52 -21.21
N TYR A 162 -4.96 -17.76 -22.17
CA TYR A 162 -4.72 -18.64 -23.29
C TYR A 162 -5.10 -18.00 -24.62
N ASN A 163 -4.43 -18.43 -25.67
CA ASN A 163 -4.70 -17.95 -27.03
C ASN A 163 -5.68 -18.91 -27.72
N ARG A 164 -6.87 -18.42 -28.04
CA ARG A 164 -7.94 -19.20 -28.70
C ARG A 164 -7.60 -19.73 -30.10
N LEU A 165 -6.48 -19.29 -30.69
CA LEU A 165 -5.96 -19.89 -31.93
C LEU A 165 -5.30 -21.24 -31.70
N TYR A 166 -4.86 -21.53 -30.46
CA TYR A 166 -4.09 -22.72 -30.12
C TYR A 166 -4.80 -23.63 -29.12
N MET A 167 -5.73 -23.09 -28.33
CA MET A 167 -6.46 -23.82 -27.30
C MET A 167 -7.93 -23.37 -27.33
N LYS A 168 -8.86 -24.28 -27.39
CA LYS A 168 -10.28 -23.99 -27.28
C LYS A 168 -10.69 -23.86 -25.82
N ASP A 169 -11.85 -23.23 -25.58
CA ASP A 169 -12.35 -22.99 -24.21
C ASP A 169 -12.55 -24.28 -23.42
N GLU A 170 -12.97 -25.35 -24.08
CA GLU A 170 -13.17 -26.69 -23.49
C GLU A 170 -11.87 -27.47 -23.26
N GLU A 171 -10.75 -26.99 -23.80
CA GLU A 171 -9.41 -27.59 -23.66
C GLU A 171 -8.57 -26.91 -22.56
N VAL A 172 -9.12 -25.88 -21.92
CA VAL A 172 -8.41 -25.15 -20.85
C VAL A 172 -8.17 -26.09 -19.67
N PRO A 173 -6.91 -26.31 -19.26
CA PRO A 173 -6.62 -27.19 -18.14
C PRO A 173 -7.26 -26.72 -16.84
N ALA A 174 -7.90 -27.61 -16.13
CA ALA A 174 -8.51 -27.35 -14.82
C ALA A 174 -7.62 -27.83 -13.66
N THR A 175 -6.59 -28.63 -13.95
CA THR A 175 -5.63 -29.14 -12.97
C THR A 175 -4.20 -28.95 -13.43
N THR A 176 -3.27 -29.03 -12.50
CA THR A 176 -1.81 -28.97 -12.79
C THR A 176 -1.35 -30.14 -13.66
N GLU A 177 -1.92 -31.32 -13.48
CA GLU A 177 -1.63 -32.50 -14.27
C GLU A 177 -2.08 -32.34 -15.74
N GLU A 178 -3.26 -31.76 -15.95
CA GLU A 178 -3.77 -31.46 -17.29
C GLU A 178 -2.90 -30.38 -17.97
N LEU A 179 -2.51 -29.34 -17.22
CA LEU A 179 -1.61 -28.32 -17.71
C LEU A 179 -0.26 -28.93 -18.09
N TYR A 180 0.31 -29.79 -17.25
CA TYR A 180 1.58 -30.45 -17.53
C TYR A 180 1.48 -31.33 -18.78
N ALA A 181 0.41 -32.11 -18.95
CA ALA A 181 0.17 -32.90 -20.13
C ALA A 181 0.11 -32.04 -21.42
N TYR A 182 -0.65 -30.93 -21.33
CA TYR A 182 -0.71 -29.94 -22.43
C TYR A 182 0.66 -29.36 -22.78
N MET A 183 1.47 -29.02 -21.78
CA MET A 183 2.81 -28.50 -21.95
C MET A 183 3.72 -29.52 -22.69
N GLN A 184 3.68 -30.77 -22.26
CA GLN A 184 4.47 -31.85 -22.88
C GLN A 184 4.13 -32.03 -24.36
N GLU A 185 2.86 -31.99 -24.69
CA GLU A 185 2.37 -32.19 -26.05
C GLU A 185 2.66 -31.01 -26.99
N ASN A 186 2.58 -29.79 -26.45
CA ASN A 186 2.59 -28.55 -27.23
C ASN A 186 3.94 -27.80 -27.22
N THR A 187 4.92 -28.22 -26.42
CA THR A 187 6.26 -27.61 -26.41
C THR A 187 7.14 -28.28 -27.47
N ARG A 188 7.24 -27.63 -28.65
CA ARG A 188 8.04 -28.14 -29.78
C ARG A 188 8.33 -27.04 -30.80
N GLY A 189 9.42 -27.20 -31.56
CA GLY A 189 9.73 -26.30 -32.68
C GLY A 189 9.92 -24.84 -32.32
N GLY A 190 10.37 -24.54 -31.09
CA GLY A 190 10.54 -23.18 -30.59
C GLY A 190 9.27 -22.56 -30.02
N HIS A 191 8.17 -23.30 -29.93
CA HIS A 191 6.95 -22.93 -29.25
C HIS A 191 6.90 -23.58 -27.87
N TYR A 192 6.32 -22.89 -26.90
CA TYR A 192 6.13 -23.33 -25.52
C TYR A 192 4.64 -23.52 -25.25
N GLY A 193 4.24 -24.67 -24.71
CA GLY A 193 2.86 -24.95 -24.32
C GLY A 193 2.37 -24.09 -23.17
N PHE A 194 3.29 -23.61 -22.32
CA PHE A 194 3.01 -22.68 -21.22
C PHE A 194 4.23 -21.81 -20.94
N VAL A 195 4.01 -20.58 -20.53
CA VAL A 195 5.06 -19.64 -20.12
C VAL A 195 4.57 -18.87 -18.92
N GLU A 196 5.36 -18.83 -17.86
CA GLU A 196 5.10 -18.05 -16.68
C GLU A 196 6.39 -17.46 -16.09
N GLN A 197 6.26 -16.55 -15.13
CA GLN A 197 7.39 -15.93 -14.47
C GLN A 197 7.65 -16.56 -13.10
N HIS A 198 8.68 -17.41 -13.00
CA HIS A 198 9.18 -17.95 -11.74
C HIS A 198 10.44 -17.26 -11.21
N SER A 199 10.86 -16.17 -11.82
CA SER A 199 12.14 -15.52 -11.48
C SER A 199 12.14 -14.84 -10.12
N THR A 200 10.99 -14.61 -9.53
CA THR A 200 10.85 -14.00 -8.20
C THR A 200 10.01 -14.87 -7.26
N PRO A 201 10.34 -14.93 -5.97
CA PRO A 201 9.52 -15.65 -4.97
C PRO A 201 8.07 -15.18 -4.92
N TYR A 202 7.82 -13.93 -5.28
CA TYR A 202 6.49 -13.33 -5.30
C TYR A 202 5.51 -14.11 -6.19
N TYR A 203 5.90 -14.41 -7.44
CA TYR A 203 5.05 -15.18 -8.36
C TYR A 203 5.03 -16.66 -8.03
N ALA A 204 6.18 -17.25 -7.67
CA ALA A 204 6.27 -18.66 -7.32
C ALA A 204 5.50 -19.05 -6.06
N ALA A 205 5.34 -18.14 -5.09
CA ALA A 205 4.57 -18.39 -3.87
C ALA A 205 3.09 -18.59 -4.17
N MET A 206 2.52 -17.83 -5.11
CA MET A 206 1.10 -17.93 -5.48
C MET A 206 0.76 -19.28 -6.12
N ASP A 207 1.70 -19.85 -6.89
CA ASP A 207 1.52 -21.18 -7.46
C ASP A 207 1.58 -22.29 -6.39
N SER A 208 2.42 -22.12 -5.38
CA SER A 208 2.53 -23.08 -4.27
C SER A 208 1.30 -23.11 -3.35
N GLU A 209 0.64 -21.99 -3.16
CA GLU A 209 -0.61 -21.91 -2.40
C GLU A 209 -1.79 -22.55 -3.15
N ALA A 210 -1.80 -22.48 -4.47
CA ALA A 210 -2.83 -23.12 -5.29
C ALA A 210 -2.75 -24.65 -5.29
N ILE A 211 -1.63 -25.24 -4.86
CA ILE A 211 -1.36 -26.69 -4.86
C ILE A 211 -1.57 -27.29 -3.46
N SER A 212 -1.62 -26.49 -2.40
CA SER A 212 -1.79 -26.92 -1.02
C SER A 212 -3.26 -27.07 -0.63
#